data_2615ae0127920c8442a312f35566cda7
#
_entry.id   2615ae0127920c8442a312f35566cda7
#
_cell.length_a   1.000
_cell.length_b   1.000
_cell.length_c   1.000
_cell.angle_alpha   90.00
_cell.angle_beta   90.00
_cell.angle_gamma   90.00
#
_symmetry.space_group_name_H-M   'P 1'
#
loop_
_entity.id
_entity.type
_entity.pdbx_description
1 polymer ?
#
loop_
_entity_poly.entity_id
_entity_poly.type
_entity_poly.pdbx_seq_one_letter_code
_entity_poly.pdbx_strand_id
1 'polypeptide(L)'
;MNRDPLVTLPPALTAPVGLVAGDGARYVLGIDGGATKTLAAVLDLQDRALHLGHAGPSNEDAVGTRLAVKAILDATDQALAGASIAHAQLAAAVVAVAGTDTASIDRHLHDTRADHWIVVNDVVGAWATATGAQPGVGAISGTGSNVFGVGPDGRTWRAGGWGHVLGDEGSGYWLGAQSVVAALHDRDGSGPPTALSDASLQFFRSPSVEALAASVYTTPLTKGEVAAFAVETSRLAHEGDVVANELFARAAGLLGEQIRAVIANTGLTGDFPVGLIGSAYRAGEVFVTPLTDAIHAVAPEARVFPVEMAPVGGSLLLGMRACGVEGALDGGELGTLIEGALART
;
A
#
# COMPACT_ATOMS: atom_id res chain seq x y z
N MET A 1 15.07 18.48 12.07
CA MET A 1 14.36 17.22 11.75
C MET A 1 13.03 17.57 11.15
N ASN A 2 12.89 17.38 9.85
CA ASN A 2 11.63 17.66 9.15
C ASN A 2 10.72 16.44 9.43
N ARG A 3 9.76 16.58 10.32
CA ARG A 3 8.78 15.52 10.62
C ARG A 3 7.67 15.65 9.60
N ASP A 4 7.60 14.75 8.63
CA ASP A 4 6.44 14.62 7.76
C ASP A 4 5.27 14.15 8.65
N PRO A 5 4.23 14.97 8.87
CA PRO A 5 3.12 14.63 9.77
C PRO A 5 2.35 13.38 9.32
N LEU A 6 2.38 13.05 8.01
CA LEU A 6 1.68 11.89 7.44
C LEU A 6 2.27 10.55 7.89
N VAL A 7 3.52 10.54 8.36
CA VAL A 7 4.26 9.31 8.67
C VAL A 7 4.91 9.31 10.06
N THR A 8 4.46 10.20 10.93
CA THR A 8 4.81 10.14 12.35
C THR A 8 3.95 9.06 13.01
N LEU A 9 4.59 8.03 13.55
CA LEU A 9 3.87 7.00 14.30
C LEU A 9 3.24 7.63 15.56
N PRO A 10 1.93 7.41 15.81
CA PRO A 10 1.28 7.81 17.05
C PRO A 10 2.03 7.23 18.28
N PRO A 11 2.02 7.93 19.44
CA PRO A 11 2.69 7.44 20.66
C PRO A 11 2.30 6.02 21.06
N ALA A 12 1.03 5.63 20.85
CA ALA A 12 0.54 4.28 21.12
C ALA A 12 1.25 3.18 20.29
N LEU A 13 1.84 3.55 19.14
CA LEU A 13 2.57 2.63 18.25
C LEU A 13 4.09 2.71 18.42
N THR A 14 4.60 3.68 19.19
CA THR A 14 6.03 3.87 19.44
C THR A 14 6.47 3.47 20.85
N ALA A 15 5.52 3.12 21.71
CA ALA A 15 5.84 2.66 23.07
C ALA A 15 6.66 1.36 23.02
N PRO A 16 7.71 1.25 23.87
CA PRO A 16 8.48 0.01 23.94
C PRO A 16 7.58 -1.16 24.35
N VAL A 17 7.88 -2.33 23.81
CA VAL A 17 7.31 -3.61 24.21
C VAL A 17 7.40 -3.74 25.74
N GLY A 18 6.27 -3.71 26.43
CA GLY A 18 6.24 -3.74 27.90
C GLY A 18 5.19 -2.86 28.56
N LEU A 19 4.43 -2.09 27.82
CA LEU A 19 3.16 -1.56 28.36
C LEU A 19 2.29 -2.76 28.69
N VAL A 20 2.00 -2.90 29.98
CA VAL A 20 1.22 -3.97 30.59
C VAL A 20 0.05 -4.34 29.67
N ALA A 21 0.06 -5.56 29.15
CA ALA A 21 -1.12 -6.13 28.55
C ALA A 21 -2.24 -6.01 29.58
N GLY A 22 -3.23 -5.18 29.32
CA GLY A 22 -4.42 -5.18 30.15
C GLY A 22 -4.98 -6.59 30.08
N ASP A 23 -5.03 -7.30 31.19
CA ASP A 23 -5.73 -8.57 31.31
C ASP A 23 -7.14 -8.37 30.76
N GLY A 24 -7.38 -8.74 29.48
CA GLY A 24 -8.68 -8.60 28.85
C GLY A 24 -8.74 -8.03 27.43
N ALA A 25 -7.61 -7.68 26.81
CA ALA A 25 -7.65 -7.30 25.38
C ALA A 25 -8.08 -8.51 24.54
N ARG A 26 -9.34 -8.53 24.12
CA ARG A 26 -9.91 -9.63 23.33
C ARG A 26 -10.14 -9.26 21.88
N TYR A 27 -10.67 -8.08 21.62
CA TYR A 27 -11.06 -7.67 20.28
C TYR A 27 -10.21 -6.51 19.77
N VAL A 28 -9.68 -6.67 18.57
CA VAL A 28 -8.93 -5.62 17.86
C VAL A 28 -9.61 -5.35 16.52
N LEU A 29 -9.83 -4.09 16.21
CA LEU A 29 -10.33 -3.64 14.92
C LEU A 29 -9.18 -3.10 14.07
N GLY A 30 -9.01 -3.63 12.87
CA GLY A 30 -8.15 -3.09 11.83
C GLY A 30 -8.97 -2.64 10.63
N ILE A 31 -8.61 -1.51 10.02
CA ILE A 31 -9.27 -0.99 8.82
C ILE A 31 -8.21 -0.62 7.79
N ASP A 32 -8.46 -1.03 6.56
CA ASP A 32 -7.72 -0.62 5.35
C ASP A 32 -8.65 0.19 4.46
N GLY A 33 -8.37 1.48 4.33
CA GLY A 33 -9.19 2.44 3.61
C GLY A 33 -8.50 3.01 2.37
N GLY A 34 -9.02 2.69 1.19
CA GLY A 34 -8.45 3.08 -0.09
C GLY A 34 -9.37 3.92 -0.98
N ALA A 35 -8.89 4.19 -2.20
CA ALA A 35 -9.62 4.97 -3.21
C ALA A 35 -10.83 4.24 -3.83
N THR A 36 -10.92 2.91 -3.67
CA THR A 36 -11.98 2.09 -4.30
C THR A 36 -12.86 1.38 -3.30
N LYS A 37 -12.34 1.01 -2.15
CA LYS A 37 -13.03 0.23 -1.13
C LYS A 37 -12.44 0.50 0.26
N THR A 38 -13.21 0.15 1.28
CA THR A 38 -12.80 0.09 2.68
C THR A 38 -13.07 -1.33 3.19
N LEU A 39 -12.07 -1.92 3.83
CA LEU A 39 -12.16 -3.22 4.47
C LEU A 39 -11.89 -3.07 5.96
N ALA A 40 -12.86 -3.44 6.80
CA ALA A 40 -12.71 -3.53 8.24
C ALA A 40 -12.65 -5.01 8.67
N ALA A 41 -11.86 -5.29 9.69
CA ALA A 41 -11.73 -6.62 10.26
C ALA A 41 -11.70 -6.55 11.79
N VAL A 42 -12.61 -7.23 12.46
CA VAL A 42 -12.57 -7.47 13.90
C VAL A 42 -11.92 -8.82 14.15
N LEU A 43 -10.81 -8.81 14.85
CA LEU A 43 -10.09 -10.01 15.30
C LEU A 43 -10.46 -10.32 16.75
N ASP A 44 -11.00 -11.51 16.98
CA ASP A 44 -11.11 -12.10 18.32
C ASP A 44 -9.81 -12.87 18.62
N LEU A 45 -9.01 -12.33 19.52
CA LEU A 45 -7.71 -12.90 19.90
C LEU A 45 -7.85 -14.23 20.67
N GLN A 46 -8.97 -14.44 21.37
CA GLN A 46 -9.22 -15.64 22.16
C GLN A 46 -9.66 -16.80 21.26
N ASP A 47 -10.64 -16.56 20.40
CA ASP A 47 -11.24 -17.60 19.55
C ASP A 47 -10.51 -17.70 18.19
N ARG A 48 -9.51 -16.84 17.92
CA ARG A 48 -8.78 -16.72 16.63
C ARG A 48 -9.75 -16.63 15.45
N ALA A 49 -10.80 -15.84 15.62
CA ALA A 49 -11.84 -15.60 14.63
C ALA A 49 -11.74 -14.21 14.05
N LEU A 50 -12.05 -14.08 12.75
CA LEU A 50 -12.03 -12.82 12.03
C LEU A 50 -13.39 -12.56 11.39
N HIS A 51 -13.92 -11.34 11.62
CA HIS A 51 -15.19 -10.88 11.09
C HIS A 51 -14.94 -9.63 10.22
N LEU A 52 -15.42 -9.68 8.99
CA LEU A 52 -15.18 -8.64 7.99
C LEU A 52 -16.38 -7.72 7.82
N GLY A 53 -16.09 -6.47 7.45
CA GLY A 53 -17.05 -5.49 6.98
C GLY A 53 -16.49 -4.73 5.79
N HIS A 54 -17.36 -4.41 4.83
CA HIS A 54 -17.00 -3.81 3.56
C HIS A 54 -17.77 -2.52 3.35
N ALA A 55 -17.11 -1.50 2.78
CA ALA A 55 -17.76 -0.27 2.35
C ALA A 55 -17.08 0.29 1.09
N GLY A 56 -17.65 1.39 0.57
CA GLY A 56 -17.09 2.15 -0.53
C GLY A 56 -15.76 2.82 -0.19
N PRO A 57 -15.27 3.72 -1.07
CA PRO A 57 -13.98 4.38 -0.89
C PRO A 57 -13.95 5.26 0.37
N SER A 58 -12.78 5.33 1.02
CA SER A 58 -12.50 6.20 2.17
C SER A 58 -11.25 7.06 1.99
N ASN A 59 -10.71 7.16 0.77
CA ASN A 59 -9.72 8.19 0.47
C ASN A 59 -10.39 9.56 0.41
N GLU A 60 -10.05 10.47 1.33
CA GLU A 60 -10.67 11.78 1.45
C GLU A 60 -10.42 12.70 0.25
N ASP A 61 -9.24 12.58 -0.39
CA ASP A 61 -8.91 13.34 -1.60
C ASP A 61 -9.86 13.01 -2.77
N ALA A 62 -10.41 11.78 -2.77
CA ALA A 62 -11.33 11.31 -3.80
C ALA A 62 -12.80 11.57 -3.48
N VAL A 63 -13.23 11.38 -2.22
CA VAL A 63 -14.66 11.42 -1.87
C VAL A 63 -15.03 12.50 -0.83
N GLY A 64 -14.04 13.19 -0.28
CA GLY A 64 -14.19 14.14 0.81
C GLY A 64 -14.36 13.48 2.18
N THR A 65 -13.91 14.18 3.23
CA THR A 65 -13.80 13.66 4.61
C THR A 65 -15.08 13.01 5.11
N ARG A 66 -16.25 13.64 4.90
CA ARG A 66 -17.54 13.13 5.42
C ARG A 66 -17.93 11.76 4.84
N LEU A 67 -17.72 11.54 3.54
CA LEU A 67 -18.03 10.25 2.92
C LEU A 67 -16.97 9.20 3.27
N ALA A 68 -15.71 9.61 3.40
CA ALA A 68 -14.62 8.74 3.86
C ALA A 68 -14.90 8.21 5.27
N VAL A 69 -15.21 9.08 6.21
CA VAL A 69 -15.59 8.69 7.60
C VAL A 69 -16.82 7.80 7.61
N LYS A 70 -17.84 8.12 6.80
CA LYS A 70 -19.04 7.27 6.70
C LYS A 70 -18.67 5.85 6.22
N ALA A 71 -17.82 5.71 5.21
CA ALA A 71 -17.40 4.40 4.71
C ALA A 71 -16.62 3.62 5.78
N ILE A 72 -15.74 4.28 6.54
CA ILE A 72 -15.01 3.68 7.67
C ILE A 72 -15.99 3.15 8.72
N LEU A 73 -16.99 3.96 9.12
CA LEU A 73 -17.99 3.57 10.13
C LEU A 73 -18.91 2.46 9.62
N ASP A 74 -19.36 2.53 8.36
CA ASP A 74 -20.23 1.50 7.76
C ASP A 74 -19.51 0.13 7.74
N ALA A 75 -18.23 0.10 7.34
CA ALA A 75 -17.44 -1.13 7.36
C ALA A 75 -17.21 -1.64 8.80
N THR A 76 -16.94 -0.72 9.73
CA THR A 76 -16.78 -1.04 11.16
C THR A 76 -18.04 -1.69 11.72
N ASP A 77 -19.20 -1.09 11.50
CA ASP A 77 -20.49 -1.59 12.04
C ASP A 77 -20.82 -2.99 11.50
N GLN A 78 -20.51 -3.27 10.24
CA GLN A 78 -20.67 -4.62 9.68
C GLN A 78 -19.73 -5.64 10.36
N ALA A 79 -18.46 -5.31 10.55
CA ALA A 79 -17.50 -6.19 11.20
C ALA A 79 -17.87 -6.46 12.68
N LEU A 80 -18.31 -5.44 13.42
CA LEU A 80 -18.81 -5.56 14.79
C LEU A 80 -20.07 -6.42 14.89
N ALA A 81 -21.02 -6.22 13.97
CA ALA A 81 -22.23 -7.05 13.89
C ALA A 81 -21.91 -8.52 13.62
N GLY A 82 -20.96 -8.79 12.71
CA GLY A 82 -20.46 -10.13 12.44
C GLY A 82 -19.84 -10.79 13.67
N ALA A 83 -19.11 -10.03 14.48
CA ALA A 83 -18.52 -10.49 15.75
C ALA A 83 -19.54 -10.52 16.90
N SER A 84 -20.74 -9.97 16.72
CA SER A 84 -21.76 -9.82 17.77
C SER A 84 -21.28 -9.03 18.99
N ILE A 85 -20.48 -7.98 18.78
CA ILE A 85 -19.93 -7.11 19.83
C ILE A 85 -20.28 -5.64 19.61
N ALA A 86 -20.24 -4.86 20.69
CA ALA A 86 -20.32 -3.40 20.65
C ALA A 86 -18.92 -2.80 20.51
N HIS A 87 -18.82 -1.58 19.95
CA HIS A 87 -17.57 -0.85 19.78
C HIS A 87 -16.77 -0.68 21.10
N ALA A 88 -17.46 -0.44 22.21
CA ALA A 88 -16.84 -0.30 23.53
C ALA A 88 -16.09 -1.57 24.04
N GLN A 89 -16.25 -2.70 23.36
CA GLN A 89 -15.51 -3.94 23.69
C GLN A 89 -14.18 -4.07 22.94
N LEU A 90 -13.88 -3.14 22.02
CA LEU A 90 -12.59 -3.11 21.30
C LEU A 90 -11.49 -2.66 22.26
N ALA A 91 -10.38 -3.37 22.27
CA ALA A 91 -9.16 -2.98 22.97
C ALA A 91 -8.37 -1.92 22.18
N ALA A 92 -8.43 -2.00 20.84
CA ALA A 92 -7.86 -1.00 19.94
C ALA A 92 -8.61 -0.97 18.61
N ALA A 93 -8.64 0.21 17.96
CA ALA A 93 -9.19 0.41 16.62
C ALA A 93 -8.17 1.20 15.78
N VAL A 94 -7.60 0.57 14.76
CA VAL A 94 -6.61 1.18 13.88
C VAL A 94 -7.17 1.34 12.49
N VAL A 95 -7.08 2.56 11.97
CA VAL A 95 -7.48 2.93 10.60
C VAL A 95 -6.24 3.32 9.82
N ALA A 96 -5.83 2.50 8.87
CA ALA A 96 -4.86 2.86 7.85
C ALA A 96 -5.62 3.37 6.62
N VAL A 97 -5.51 4.65 6.30
CA VAL A 97 -6.30 5.28 5.25
C VAL A 97 -5.43 6.05 4.26
N ALA A 98 -5.71 5.86 2.97
CA ALA A 98 -5.11 6.64 1.91
C ALA A 98 -5.66 8.07 1.93
N GLY A 99 -4.81 9.04 1.62
CA GLY A 99 -5.15 10.47 1.56
C GLY A 99 -4.06 11.35 2.15
N THR A 100 -4.23 12.66 1.98
CA THR A 100 -3.23 13.65 2.40
C THR A 100 -3.53 14.27 3.77
N ASP A 101 -4.77 14.17 4.28
CA ASP A 101 -5.21 14.77 5.56
C ASP A 101 -5.81 13.73 6.52
N THR A 102 -4.98 12.79 6.97
CA THR A 102 -5.39 11.80 7.99
C THR A 102 -5.85 12.45 9.30
N ALA A 103 -5.38 13.66 9.61
CA ALA A 103 -5.79 14.39 10.82
C ALA A 103 -7.26 14.86 10.75
N SER A 104 -7.77 15.13 9.56
CA SER A 104 -9.20 15.45 9.37
C SER A 104 -10.07 14.21 9.60
N ILE A 105 -9.67 13.06 9.09
CA ILE A 105 -10.35 11.78 9.34
C ILE A 105 -10.36 11.47 10.85
N ASP A 106 -9.19 11.59 11.51
CA ASP A 106 -9.03 11.32 12.94
C ASP A 106 -10.01 12.16 13.78
N ARG A 107 -10.05 13.48 13.57
CA ARG A 107 -10.98 14.38 14.27
C ARG A 107 -12.45 13.99 14.07
N HIS A 108 -12.85 13.73 12.82
CA HIS A 108 -14.24 13.38 12.54
C HIS A 108 -14.66 12.03 13.09
N LEU A 109 -13.75 11.06 13.14
CA LEU A 109 -14.03 9.77 13.81
C LEU A 109 -14.25 9.97 15.31
N HIS A 110 -13.38 10.72 15.98
CA HIS A 110 -13.51 11.02 17.41
C HIS A 110 -14.77 11.86 17.72
N ASP A 111 -15.14 12.80 16.85
CA ASP A 111 -16.36 13.60 17.02
C ASP A 111 -17.64 12.76 16.85
N THR A 112 -17.59 11.74 16.00
CA THR A 112 -18.75 10.89 15.70
C THR A 112 -18.88 9.73 16.69
N ARG A 113 -17.76 9.18 17.11
CA ARG A 113 -17.69 8.02 18.01
C ARG A 113 -16.45 8.18 18.88
N ALA A 114 -16.65 8.62 20.13
CA ALA A 114 -15.60 9.03 21.08
C ALA A 114 -14.75 7.84 21.62
N ASP A 115 -14.31 6.96 20.74
CA ASP A 115 -13.58 5.75 21.10
C ASP A 115 -12.09 5.87 20.72
N HIS A 116 -11.29 4.89 21.10
CA HIS A 116 -9.83 4.86 20.97
C HIS A 116 -9.39 4.61 19.51
N TRP A 117 -9.67 5.54 18.61
CA TRP A 117 -9.19 5.49 17.24
C TRP A 117 -7.71 5.82 17.15
N ILE A 118 -6.99 5.04 16.36
CA ILE A 118 -5.62 5.32 15.94
C ILE A 118 -5.65 5.42 14.41
N VAL A 119 -5.56 6.63 13.89
CA VAL A 119 -5.58 6.87 12.45
C VAL A 119 -4.16 7.07 11.95
N VAL A 120 -3.78 6.31 10.92
CA VAL A 120 -2.48 6.40 10.28
C VAL A 120 -2.66 6.47 8.76
N ASN A 121 -1.63 6.93 8.06
CA ASN A 121 -1.62 6.84 6.61
C ASN A 121 -1.51 5.38 6.15
N ASP A 122 -2.07 5.05 4.99
CA ASP A 122 -2.06 3.70 4.40
C ASP A 122 -0.65 3.10 4.27
N VAL A 123 0.37 3.93 4.03
CA VAL A 123 1.76 3.49 3.94
C VAL A 123 2.29 2.92 5.26
N VAL A 124 1.78 3.40 6.41
CA VAL A 124 2.12 2.86 7.73
C VAL A 124 1.47 1.48 7.92
N GLY A 125 0.21 1.33 7.50
CA GLY A 125 -0.48 0.02 7.47
C GLY A 125 0.26 -0.97 6.56
N ALA A 126 0.67 -0.54 5.38
CA ALA A 126 1.43 -1.34 4.45
C ALA A 126 2.79 -1.78 5.04
N TRP A 127 3.54 -0.87 5.67
CA TRP A 127 4.77 -1.22 6.39
C TRP A 127 4.52 -2.29 7.46
N ALA A 128 3.47 -2.12 8.26
CA ALA A 128 3.14 -3.09 9.31
C ALA A 128 2.79 -4.46 8.70
N THR A 129 2.05 -4.49 7.58
CA THR A 129 1.75 -5.71 6.82
C THR A 129 3.03 -6.40 6.34
N ALA A 130 3.98 -5.62 5.82
CA ALA A 130 5.23 -6.12 5.26
C ALA A 130 6.22 -6.65 6.30
N THR A 131 6.27 -6.01 7.47
CA THR A 131 7.34 -6.21 8.44
C THR A 131 6.89 -6.84 9.76
N GLY A 132 5.58 -7.12 9.91
CA GLY A 132 5.02 -7.52 11.20
C GLY A 132 5.08 -6.37 12.23
N ALA A 133 5.03 -5.12 11.76
CA ALA A 133 5.25 -3.89 12.55
C ALA A 133 6.63 -3.83 13.24
N GLN A 134 7.64 -4.56 12.73
CA GLN A 134 9.02 -4.54 13.19
C GLN A 134 9.89 -3.61 12.33
N PRO A 135 11.11 -3.23 12.77
CA PRO A 135 12.02 -2.45 11.95
C PRO A 135 12.22 -3.06 10.56
N GLY A 136 12.10 -2.23 9.52
CA GLY A 136 12.15 -2.67 8.12
C GLY A 136 11.47 -1.69 7.20
N VAL A 137 11.24 -2.10 5.95
CA VAL A 137 10.70 -1.26 4.87
C VAL A 137 9.47 -1.91 4.25
N GLY A 138 8.43 -1.12 4.03
CA GLY A 138 7.30 -1.44 3.15
C GLY A 138 7.37 -0.60 1.88
N ALA A 139 7.37 -1.24 0.73
CA ALA A 139 7.41 -0.59 -0.58
C ALA A 139 6.12 -0.87 -1.34
N ILE A 140 5.25 0.14 -1.44
CA ILE A 140 4.00 0.05 -2.20
C ILE A 140 4.30 0.32 -3.68
N SER A 141 3.83 -0.56 -4.55
CA SER A 141 3.71 -0.32 -5.98
C SER A 141 2.44 -0.97 -6.53
N GLY A 142 1.41 -0.15 -6.70
CA GLY A 142 0.12 -0.48 -7.30
C GLY A 142 -0.22 0.55 -8.36
N THR A 143 -1.39 1.19 -8.29
CA THR A 143 -1.74 2.32 -9.15
C THR A 143 -0.77 3.50 -8.96
N GLY A 144 -0.35 3.78 -7.74
CA GLY A 144 0.74 4.70 -7.37
C GLY A 144 1.87 3.96 -6.65
N SER A 145 2.91 4.68 -6.21
CA SER A 145 4.00 4.12 -5.42
C SER A 145 4.32 4.98 -4.20
N ASN A 146 4.77 4.33 -3.14
CA ASN A 146 5.16 4.98 -1.89
C ASN A 146 6.04 4.02 -1.07
N VAL A 147 7.09 4.52 -0.45
CA VAL A 147 7.99 3.72 0.37
C VAL A 147 8.06 4.28 1.77
N PHE A 148 7.89 3.45 2.77
CA PHE A 148 7.99 3.83 4.18
C PHE A 148 8.80 2.80 4.95
N GLY A 149 9.57 3.27 5.92
CA GLY A 149 10.35 2.40 6.78
C GLY A 149 10.50 2.94 8.19
N VAL A 150 10.79 2.01 9.09
CA VAL A 150 11.04 2.27 10.51
C VAL A 150 12.37 1.64 10.88
N GLY A 151 13.23 2.42 11.51
CA GLY A 151 14.52 1.98 12.01
C GLY A 151 14.46 1.31 13.39
N PRO A 152 15.56 0.69 13.83
CA PRO A 152 15.61 0.00 15.12
C PRO A 152 15.46 0.94 16.32
N ASP A 153 15.71 2.23 16.14
CA ASP A 153 15.52 3.28 17.15
C ASP A 153 14.16 4.00 17.04
N GLY A 154 13.26 3.47 16.19
CA GLY A 154 11.93 4.05 15.96
C GLY A 154 11.93 5.25 15.00
N ARG A 155 13.06 5.64 14.40
CA ARG A 155 13.06 6.65 13.34
C ARG A 155 12.26 6.19 12.14
N THR A 156 11.45 7.08 11.63
CA THR A 156 10.63 6.84 10.44
C THR A 156 11.11 7.68 9.27
N TRP A 157 10.98 7.15 8.06
CA TRP A 157 11.20 7.91 6.84
C TRP A 157 10.27 7.44 5.73
N ARG A 158 9.80 8.40 4.93
CA ARG A 158 9.00 8.14 3.73
C ARG A 158 9.72 8.69 2.50
N ALA A 159 9.66 7.97 1.39
CA ALA A 159 10.10 8.44 0.09
C ALA A 159 9.04 8.11 -0.97
N GLY A 160 8.84 9.00 -1.93
CA GLY A 160 7.76 8.87 -2.90
C GLY A 160 6.38 9.27 -2.35
N GLY A 161 5.31 8.81 -3.01
CA GLY A 161 3.94 9.13 -2.62
C GLY A 161 3.52 10.57 -2.92
N TRP A 162 4.12 11.21 -3.93
CA TRP A 162 3.83 12.60 -4.33
C TRP A 162 2.75 12.70 -5.40
N GLY A 163 2.12 11.56 -5.73
CA GLY A 163 1.12 11.48 -6.78
C GLY A 163 1.70 11.44 -8.19
N HIS A 164 0.86 11.05 -9.14
CA HIS A 164 1.27 10.70 -10.51
C HIS A 164 1.79 11.86 -11.37
N VAL A 165 1.53 13.10 -10.97
CA VAL A 165 2.01 14.29 -11.69
C VAL A 165 3.46 14.62 -11.34
N LEU A 166 3.87 14.38 -10.08
CA LEU A 166 5.18 14.76 -9.56
C LEU A 166 6.04 13.56 -9.13
N GLY A 167 5.49 12.34 -9.19
CA GLY A 167 6.13 11.15 -8.67
C GLY A 167 5.44 9.87 -9.14
N ASP A 168 5.19 8.94 -8.20
CA ASP A 168 4.68 7.59 -8.44
C ASP A 168 5.59 6.74 -9.34
N GLU A 169 6.90 7.02 -9.35
CA GLU A 169 7.90 6.27 -10.10
C GLU A 169 7.89 4.79 -9.67
N GLY A 170 7.95 3.92 -10.64
CA GLY A 170 7.89 2.47 -10.42
C GLY A 170 6.49 1.93 -10.16
N SER A 171 5.44 2.76 -10.25
CA SER A 171 4.03 2.33 -10.14
C SER A 171 3.47 1.82 -11.48
N GLY A 172 2.30 1.19 -11.41
CA GLY A 172 1.53 0.83 -12.61
C GLY A 172 1.17 2.05 -13.46
N TYR A 173 0.83 3.19 -12.84
CA TYR A 173 0.60 4.42 -13.61
C TYR A 173 1.86 4.85 -14.35
N TRP A 174 3.00 4.89 -13.68
CA TRP A 174 4.27 5.27 -14.30
C TRP A 174 4.62 4.33 -15.46
N LEU A 175 4.52 3.02 -15.25
CA LEU A 175 4.74 2.00 -16.28
C LEU A 175 3.79 2.19 -17.48
N GLY A 176 2.49 2.33 -17.24
CA GLY A 176 1.52 2.55 -18.30
C GLY A 176 1.75 3.84 -19.10
N ALA A 177 2.05 4.94 -18.40
CA ALA A 177 2.35 6.23 -19.04
C ALA A 177 3.65 6.15 -19.87
N GLN A 178 4.72 5.56 -19.34
CA GLN A 178 5.98 5.40 -20.06
C GLN A 178 5.84 4.45 -21.25
N SER A 179 4.94 3.46 -21.19
CA SER A 179 4.65 2.57 -22.30
C SER A 179 3.97 3.32 -23.46
N VAL A 180 3.04 4.24 -23.17
CA VAL A 180 2.45 5.13 -24.19
C VAL A 180 3.51 6.08 -24.76
N VAL A 181 4.41 6.62 -23.91
CA VAL A 181 5.53 7.45 -24.37
C VAL A 181 6.46 6.65 -25.29
N ALA A 182 6.74 5.39 -24.98
CA ALA A 182 7.56 4.52 -25.83
C ALA A 182 6.87 4.28 -27.21
N ALA A 183 5.57 4.07 -27.24
CA ALA A 183 4.82 3.96 -28.48
C ALA A 183 4.86 5.25 -29.32
N LEU A 184 4.87 6.43 -28.70
CA LEU A 184 5.06 7.70 -29.39
C LEU A 184 6.49 7.82 -29.96
N HIS A 185 7.52 7.40 -29.23
CA HIS A 185 8.90 7.40 -29.71
C HIS A 185 9.13 6.44 -30.88
N ASP A 186 8.50 5.27 -30.86
CA ASP A 186 8.52 4.33 -31.98
C ASP A 186 7.87 4.96 -33.23
N ARG A 187 6.67 5.53 -33.06
CA ARG A 187 5.96 6.24 -34.13
C ARG A 187 6.78 7.42 -34.72
N ASP A 188 7.51 8.16 -33.90
CA ASP A 188 8.33 9.30 -34.31
C ASP A 188 9.68 8.87 -34.91
N GLY A 189 10.05 7.60 -34.80
CA GLY A 189 11.38 7.12 -35.15
C GLY A 189 12.49 7.64 -34.24
N SER A 190 12.14 8.16 -33.07
CA SER A 190 13.07 8.65 -32.05
C SER A 190 13.44 7.62 -30.98
N GLY A 191 12.78 6.46 -31.02
CA GLY A 191 13.04 5.28 -30.19
C GLY A 191 13.04 3.99 -30.98
N PRO A 192 13.39 2.86 -30.35
CA PRO A 192 13.36 1.56 -31.01
C PRO A 192 11.92 1.11 -31.25
N PRO A 193 11.69 0.26 -32.30
CA PRO A 193 10.40 -0.40 -32.51
C PRO A 193 9.98 -1.23 -31.31
N THR A 194 8.67 -1.22 -30.98
CA THR A 194 8.13 -1.95 -29.83
C THR A 194 6.70 -2.43 -30.09
N ALA A 195 6.37 -3.61 -29.56
CA ALA A 195 5.00 -4.13 -29.56
C ALA A 195 4.04 -3.31 -28.67
N LEU A 196 4.55 -2.42 -27.82
CA LEU A 196 3.76 -1.48 -27.05
C LEU A 196 2.92 -0.54 -27.92
N SER A 197 3.37 -0.25 -29.16
CA SER A 197 2.64 0.58 -30.13
C SER A 197 1.27 -0.03 -30.44
N ASP A 198 1.22 -1.26 -30.93
CA ASP A 198 -0.02 -1.95 -31.24
C ASP A 198 -0.84 -2.28 -29.98
N ALA A 199 -0.19 -2.70 -28.91
CA ALA A 199 -0.85 -3.02 -27.65
C ALA A 199 -1.57 -1.78 -27.05
N SER A 200 -0.96 -0.59 -27.15
CA SER A 200 -1.58 0.65 -26.68
C SER A 200 -2.86 0.99 -27.47
N LEU A 201 -2.82 0.84 -28.80
CA LEU A 201 -4.00 1.08 -29.64
C LEU A 201 -5.16 0.13 -29.32
N GLN A 202 -4.85 -1.15 -29.11
CA GLN A 202 -5.85 -2.17 -28.76
C GLN A 202 -6.44 -1.91 -27.38
N PHE A 203 -5.59 -1.68 -26.38
CA PHE A 203 -5.99 -1.49 -24.99
C PHE A 203 -6.87 -0.25 -24.80
N PHE A 204 -6.43 0.89 -25.32
CA PHE A 204 -7.15 2.16 -25.22
C PHE A 204 -8.22 2.35 -26.31
N ARG A 205 -8.37 1.37 -27.20
CA ARG A 205 -9.31 1.41 -28.36
C ARG A 205 -9.15 2.68 -29.20
N SER A 206 -7.91 3.08 -29.42
CA SER A 206 -7.57 4.28 -30.19
C SER A 206 -7.23 3.92 -31.63
N PRO A 207 -7.65 4.73 -32.62
CA PRO A 207 -7.36 4.47 -34.02
C PRO A 207 -5.89 4.72 -34.40
N SER A 208 -5.16 5.51 -33.62
CA SER A 208 -3.73 5.80 -33.82
C SER A 208 -3.09 6.29 -32.53
N VAL A 209 -1.76 6.27 -32.49
CA VAL A 209 -0.99 6.77 -31.32
C VAL A 209 -1.18 8.27 -31.13
N GLU A 210 -1.32 9.03 -32.22
CA GLU A 210 -1.63 10.47 -32.20
C GLU A 210 -3.01 10.74 -31.58
N ALA A 211 -4.02 9.93 -31.94
CA ALA A 211 -5.36 10.06 -31.37
C ALA A 211 -5.35 9.71 -29.87
N LEU A 212 -4.58 8.69 -29.46
CA LEU A 212 -4.38 8.35 -28.07
C LEU A 212 -3.72 9.52 -27.31
N ALA A 213 -2.63 10.09 -27.85
CA ALA A 213 -1.98 11.24 -27.26
C ALA A 213 -2.91 12.45 -27.12
N ALA A 214 -3.71 12.75 -28.18
CA ALA A 214 -4.70 13.82 -28.14
C ALA A 214 -5.78 13.60 -27.06
N SER A 215 -6.19 12.35 -26.83
CA SER A 215 -7.21 12.01 -25.82
C SER A 215 -6.79 12.38 -24.40
N VAL A 216 -5.50 12.35 -24.08
CA VAL A 216 -4.96 12.77 -22.78
C VAL A 216 -5.34 14.20 -22.44
N TYR A 217 -5.48 15.08 -23.47
CA TYR A 217 -5.82 16.50 -23.29
C TYR A 217 -7.30 16.80 -23.48
N THR A 218 -8.02 15.99 -24.23
CA THR A 218 -9.43 16.27 -24.60
C THR A 218 -10.43 15.44 -23.78
N THR A 219 -10.09 14.23 -23.43
CA THR A 219 -10.90 13.31 -22.63
C THR A 219 -9.93 12.54 -21.73
N PRO A 220 -9.41 13.19 -20.66
CA PRO A 220 -8.33 12.63 -19.86
C PRO A 220 -8.65 11.24 -19.34
N LEU A 221 -7.72 10.31 -19.56
CA LEU A 221 -7.75 8.98 -18.93
C LEU A 221 -7.59 9.13 -17.43
N THR A 222 -8.30 8.33 -16.69
CA THR A 222 -8.14 8.27 -15.25
C THR A 222 -6.78 7.64 -14.90
N LYS A 223 -6.26 7.95 -13.71
CA LYS A 223 -5.04 7.34 -13.18
C LYS A 223 -5.11 5.81 -13.22
N GLY A 224 -6.28 5.24 -12.88
CA GLY A 224 -6.50 3.79 -12.89
C GLY A 224 -6.46 3.17 -14.29
N GLU A 225 -7.04 3.85 -15.30
CA GLU A 225 -7.02 3.36 -16.69
C GLU A 225 -5.60 3.33 -17.26
N VAL A 226 -4.80 4.37 -16.99
CA VAL A 226 -3.40 4.38 -17.41
C VAL A 226 -2.60 3.28 -16.67
N ALA A 227 -2.80 3.14 -15.35
CA ALA A 227 -2.12 2.13 -14.56
C ALA A 227 -2.45 0.69 -15.00
N ALA A 228 -3.67 0.45 -15.47
CA ALA A 228 -4.08 -0.87 -15.95
C ALA A 228 -3.30 -1.33 -17.19
N PHE A 229 -2.76 -0.41 -17.98
CA PHE A 229 -1.94 -0.75 -19.15
C PHE A 229 -0.60 -1.40 -18.76
N ALA A 230 -0.13 -1.24 -17.52
CA ALA A 230 1.07 -1.92 -17.03
C ALA A 230 0.96 -3.46 -17.08
N VAL A 231 -0.26 -4.02 -17.10
CA VAL A 231 -0.47 -5.47 -17.28
C VAL A 231 -0.05 -5.91 -18.69
N GLU A 232 -0.41 -5.14 -19.72
CA GLU A 232 0.03 -5.41 -21.10
C GLU A 232 1.53 -5.20 -21.25
N THR A 233 2.08 -4.16 -20.61
CA THR A 233 3.54 -3.93 -20.58
C THR A 233 4.26 -5.14 -19.97
N SER A 234 3.73 -5.70 -18.87
CA SER A 234 4.28 -6.90 -18.24
C SER A 234 4.21 -8.12 -19.17
N ARG A 235 3.07 -8.34 -19.84
CA ARG A 235 2.92 -9.43 -20.81
C ARG A 235 3.97 -9.33 -21.92
N LEU A 236 4.15 -8.15 -22.50
CA LEU A 236 5.13 -7.93 -23.57
C LEU A 236 6.57 -8.08 -23.10
N ALA A 237 6.90 -7.66 -21.86
CA ALA A 237 8.19 -7.88 -21.29
C ALA A 237 8.50 -9.39 -21.17
N HIS A 238 7.55 -10.20 -20.72
CA HIS A 238 7.69 -11.66 -20.68
C HIS A 238 7.78 -12.29 -22.08
N GLU A 239 7.19 -11.69 -23.10
CA GLU A 239 7.32 -12.11 -24.50
C GLU A 239 8.64 -11.66 -25.15
N GLY A 240 9.46 -10.90 -24.44
CA GLY A 240 10.80 -10.51 -24.86
C GLY A 240 10.88 -9.15 -25.56
N ASP A 241 9.82 -8.30 -25.47
CA ASP A 241 9.93 -6.91 -25.94
C ASP A 241 10.98 -6.16 -25.13
N VAL A 242 12.01 -5.67 -25.84
CA VAL A 242 13.18 -5.02 -25.23
C VAL A 242 12.79 -3.75 -24.52
N VAL A 243 11.89 -2.94 -25.10
CA VAL A 243 11.45 -1.65 -24.55
C VAL A 243 10.65 -1.88 -23.27
N ALA A 244 9.74 -2.85 -23.28
CA ALA A 244 8.96 -3.20 -22.08
C ALA A 244 9.87 -3.67 -20.93
N ASN A 245 10.89 -4.48 -21.22
CA ASN A 245 11.90 -4.90 -20.23
C ASN A 245 12.71 -3.72 -19.69
N GLU A 246 13.15 -2.79 -20.55
CA GLU A 246 13.85 -1.58 -20.15
C GLU A 246 12.98 -0.68 -19.24
N LEU A 247 11.66 -0.59 -19.50
CA LEU A 247 10.74 0.15 -18.65
C LEU A 247 10.66 -0.47 -17.26
N PHE A 248 10.58 -1.78 -17.13
CA PHE A 248 10.61 -2.45 -15.83
C PHE A 248 11.93 -2.27 -15.10
N ALA A 249 13.06 -2.36 -15.80
CA ALA A 249 14.38 -2.10 -15.21
C ALA A 249 14.51 -0.65 -14.69
N ARG A 250 14.01 0.34 -15.46
CA ARG A 250 13.97 1.74 -15.02
C ARG A 250 13.03 1.94 -13.83
N ALA A 251 11.85 1.35 -13.85
CA ALA A 251 10.89 1.39 -12.75
C ALA A 251 11.52 0.83 -11.46
N ALA A 252 12.20 -0.29 -11.57
CA ALA A 252 12.93 -0.92 -10.46
C ALA A 252 14.05 -0.04 -9.92
N GLY A 253 14.84 0.58 -10.79
CA GLY A 253 15.90 1.51 -10.40
C GLY A 253 15.36 2.72 -9.63
N LEU A 254 14.31 3.38 -10.13
CA LEU A 254 13.71 4.56 -9.50
C LEU A 254 13.08 4.22 -8.14
N LEU A 255 12.37 3.10 -8.04
CA LEU A 255 11.82 2.64 -6.77
C LEU A 255 12.92 2.20 -5.80
N GLY A 256 13.98 1.57 -6.32
CA GLY A 256 15.19 1.22 -5.57
C GLY A 256 15.88 2.43 -4.93
N GLU A 257 15.93 3.57 -5.63
CA GLU A 257 16.43 4.84 -5.09
C GLU A 257 15.60 5.33 -3.90
N GLN A 258 14.27 5.20 -3.97
CA GLN A 258 13.38 5.56 -2.87
C GLN A 258 13.60 4.63 -1.66
N ILE A 259 13.71 3.32 -1.88
CA ILE A 259 13.99 2.34 -0.84
C ILE A 259 15.36 2.61 -0.20
N ARG A 260 16.39 2.90 -1.00
CA ARG A 260 17.73 3.27 -0.53
C ARG A 260 17.68 4.51 0.38
N ALA A 261 16.91 5.54 -0.01
CA ALA A 261 16.74 6.73 0.80
C ALA A 261 16.07 6.43 2.16
N VAL A 262 15.06 5.54 2.17
CA VAL A 262 14.41 5.09 3.41
C VAL A 262 15.39 4.33 4.30
N ILE A 263 16.13 3.36 3.77
CA ILE A 263 17.16 2.60 4.51
C ILE A 263 18.17 3.54 5.16
N ALA A 264 18.73 4.48 4.39
CA ALA A 264 19.74 5.41 4.87
C ALA A 264 19.22 6.33 6.00
N ASN A 265 17.98 6.86 5.86
CA ASN A 265 17.43 7.79 6.83
C ASN A 265 16.88 7.11 8.09
N THR A 266 16.50 5.84 8.02
CA THR A 266 16.06 5.05 9.18
C THR A 266 17.20 4.38 9.92
N GLY A 267 18.39 4.28 9.31
CA GLY A 267 19.55 3.62 9.89
C GLY A 267 19.44 2.09 9.92
N LEU A 268 18.64 1.51 9.03
CA LEU A 268 18.54 0.06 8.86
C LEU A 268 19.84 -0.51 8.32
N THR A 269 20.33 -1.59 8.94
CA THR A 269 21.56 -2.31 8.56
C THR A 269 21.42 -3.80 8.89
N GLY A 270 22.20 -4.64 8.20
CA GLY A 270 22.16 -6.10 8.38
C GLY A 270 20.89 -6.74 7.85
N ASP A 271 20.39 -7.76 8.54
CA ASP A 271 19.17 -8.50 8.18
C ASP A 271 17.92 -7.73 8.63
N PHE A 272 17.14 -7.24 7.69
CA PHE A 272 15.82 -6.65 7.92
C PHE A 272 14.87 -6.93 6.74
N PRO A 273 13.54 -6.94 6.97
CA PRO A 273 12.55 -7.17 5.93
C PRO A 273 12.36 -5.94 5.02
N VAL A 274 12.25 -6.19 3.72
CA VAL A 274 11.78 -5.26 2.70
C VAL A 274 10.60 -5.92 1.98
N GLY A 275 9.38 -5.61 2.41
CA GLY A 275 8.19 -6.20 1.82
C GLY A 275 7.66 -5.36 0.66
N LEU A 276 7.35 -6.05 -0.44
CA LEU A 276 6.85 -5.49 -1.69
C LEU A 276 5.32 -5.64 -1.75
N ILE A 277 4.58 -4.52 -1.68
CA ILE A 277 3.12 -4.52 -1.57
C ILE A 277 2.50 -3.87 -2.80
N GLY A 278 1.54 -4.56 -3.42
CA GLY A 278 0.75 -3.99 -4.51
C GLY A 278 0.79 -4.80 -5.80
N SER A 279 -0.10 -4.41 -6.71
CA SER A 279 -0.37 -5.19 -7.91
C SER A 279 0.74 -5.15 -8.97
N ALA A 280 1.60 -4.12 -8.96
CA ALA A 280 2.68 -4.02 -9.94
C ALA A 280 3.70 -5.15 -9.78
N TYR A 281 3.91 -5.67 -8.57
CA TYR A 281 4.81 -6.79 -8.32
C TYR A 281 4.32 -8.13 -8.88
N ARG A 282 3.04 -8.21 -9.30
CA ARG A 282 2.51 -9.39 -10.04
C ARG A 282 3.17 -9.55 -11.41
N ALA A 283 3.89 -8.54 -11.89
CA ALA A 283 4.77 -8.67 -13.05
C ALA A 283 5.87 -9.73 -12.83
N GLY A 284 6.12 -10.15 -11.58
CA GLY A 284 7.08 -11.20 -11.26
C GLY A 284 8.51 -10.79 -11.53
N GLU A 285 9.30 -11.71 -12.07
CA GLU A 285 10.76 -11.57 -12.19
C GLU A 285 11.20 -10.34 -13.00
N VAL A 286 10.44 -9.93 -14.01
CA VAL A 286 10.79 -8.75 -14.84
C VAL A 286 10.85 -7.46 -14.02
N PHE A 287 10.17 -7.40 -12.87
CA PHE A 287 10.19 -6.26 -11.96
C PHE A 287 10.92 -6.56 -10.65
N VAL A 288 10.63 -7.71 -10.05
CA VAL A 288 11.12 -8.04 -8.70
C VAL A 288 12.64 -8.28 -8.71
N THR A 289 13.17 -8.95 -9.74
CA THR A 289 14.61 -9.23 -9.82
C THR A 289 15.45 -7.95 -9.91
N PRO A 290 15.26 -7.04 -10.88
CA PRO A 290 16.06 -5.82 -10.95
C PRO A 290 15.86 -4.90 -9.74
N LEU A 291 14.69 -4.92 -9.10
CA LEU A 291 14.46 -4.18 -7.86
C LEU A 291 15.24 -4.78 -6.68
N THR A 292 15.25 -6.10 -6.57
CA THR A 292 16.01 -6.82 -5.53
C THR A 292 17.50 -6.55 -5.69
N ASP A 293 18.03 -6.58 -6.92
CA ASP A 293 19.42 -6.26 -7.22
C ASP A 293 19.77 -4.82 -6.80
N ALA A 294 18.89 -3.86 -7.10
CA ALA A 294 19.07 -2.46 -6.71
C ALA A 294 19.09 -2.29 -5.17
N ILE A 295 18.26 -3.04 -4.44
CA ILE A 295 18.24 -3.04 -2.98
C ILE A 295 19.50 -3.70 -2.42
N HIS A 296 19.88 -4.87 -2.93
CA HIS A 296 21.05 -5.62 -2.47
C HIS A 296 22.37 -4.90 -2.75
N ALA A 297 22.41 -4.01 -3.73
CA ALA A 297 23.58 -3.15 -3.97
C ALA A 297 23.91 -2.23 -2.77
N VAL A 298 22.93 -1.92 -1.91
CA VAL A 298 23.11 -1.04 -0.74
C VAL A 298 22.83 -1.74 0.60
N ALA A 299 22.06 -2.81 0.58
CA ALA A 299 21.69 -3.61 1.74
C ALA A 299 21.70 -5.10 1.39
N PRO A 300 22.89 -5.72 1.28
CA PRO A 300 23.05 -7.08 0.74
C PRO A 300 22.39 -8.17 1.61
N GLU A 301 22.14 -7.90 2.88
CA GLU A 301 21.51 -8.83 3.82
C GLU A 301 20.00 -8.60 3.96
N ALA A 302 19.43 -7.57 3.29
CA ALA A 302 18.00 -7.29 3.35
C ALA A 302 17.20 -8.44 2.72
N ARG A 303 16.12 -8.84 3.42
CA ARG A 303 15.19 -9.88 2.91
C ARG A 303 14.09 -9.22 2.10
N VAL A 304 14.19 -9.32 0.76
CA VAL A 304 13.22 -8.74 -0.18
C VAL A 304 12.20 -9.79 -0.57
N PHE A 305 10.91 -9.51 -0.39
CA PHE A 305 9.85 -10.47 -0.73
C PHE A 305 8.52 -9.78 -1.05
N PRO A 306 7.73 -10.32 -1.99
CA PRO A 306 6.34 -9.92 -2.20
C PRO A 306 5.48 -10.27 -0.96
N VAL A 307 4.60 -9.36 -0.58
CA VAL A 307 3.69 -9.53 0.56
C VAL A 307 2.36 -10.08 0.07
N GLU A 308 1.94 -11.22 0.60
CA GLU A 308 0.68 -11.88 0.23
C GLU A 308 -0.47 -11.46 1.14
N MET A 309 -0.19 -11.13 2.42
CA MET A 309 -1.21 -10.72 3.37
C MET A 309 -1.92 -9.44 2.92
N ALA A 310 -3.26 -9.44 3.00
CA ALA A 310 -4.06 -8.24 2.69
C ALA A 310 -3.72 -7.07 3.63
N PRO A 311 -3.74 -5.80 3.15
CA PRO A 311 -3.31 -4.62 3.92
C PRO A 311 -4.01 -4.42 5.27
N VAL A 312 -5.26 -4.86 5.42
CA VAL A 312 -5.98 -4.84 6.70
C VAL A 312 -5.24 -5.58 7.82
N GLY A 313 -4.40 -6.55 7.48
CA GLY A 313 -3.53 -7.27 8.41
C GLY A 313 -2.56 -6.35 9.13
N GLY A 314 -2.00 -5.35 8.42
CA GLY A 314 -1.13 -4.34 9.03
C GLY A 314 -1.85 -3.51 10.10
N SER A 315 -3.10 -3.10 9.83
CA SER A 315 -3.92 -2.39 10.82
C SER A 315 -4.20 -3.25 12.06
N LEU A 316 -4.46 -4.55 11.88
CA LEU A 316 -4.61 -5.48 13.00
C LEU A 316 -3.32 -5.66 13.81
N LEU A 317 -2.16 -5.80 13.14
CA LEU A 317 -0.84 -5.88 13.79
C LEU A 317 -0.55 -4.61 14.60
N LEU A 318 -0.85 -3.44 14.07
CA LEU A 318 -0.73 -2.17 14.78
C LEU A 318 -1.69 -2.09 15.97
N GLY A 319 -2.90 -2.60 15.83
CA GLY A 319 -3.89 -2.66 16.91
C GLY A 319 -3.43 -3.61 18.03
N MET A 320 -2.92 -4.79 17.72
CA MET A 320 -2.31 -5.69 18.70
C MET A 320 -1.14 -5.02 19.43
N ARG A 321 -0.31 -4.29 18.70
CA ARG A 321 0.79 -3.52 19.28
C ARG A 321 0.28 -2.42 20.21
N ALA A 322 -0.75 -1.68 19.82
CA ALA A 322 -1.32 -0.59 20.63
C ALA A 322 -1.89 -1.07 21.98
N CYS A 323 -2.42 -2.29 22.03
CA CYS A 323 -2.92 -2.86 23.29
C CYS A 323 -1.94 -3.83 23.98
N GLY A 324 -0.67 -3.87 23.54
CA GLY A 324 0.41 -4.61 24.23
C GLY A 324 0.29 -6.14 24.13
N VAL A 325 -0.31 -6.64 23.06
CA VAL A 325 -0.45 -8.08 22.78
C VAL A 325 0.26 -8.48 21.48
N GLU A 326 1.35 -7.79 21.16
CA GLU A 326 2.20 -8.16 20.03
C GLU A 326 2.68 -9.61 20.17
N GLY A 327 2.59 -10.37 19.09
CA GLY A 327 2.97 -11.79 19.09
C GLY A 327 1.88 -12.73 19.57
N ALA A 328 0.67 -12.25 19.90
CA ALA A 328 -0.49 -13.12 20.11
C ALA A 328 -0.83 -13.95 18.85
N LEU A 329 -0.55 -13.39 17.68
CA LEU A 329 -0.59 -14.03 16.36
C LEU A 329 0.63 -13.53 15.57
N ASP A 330 1.31 -14.44 14.88
CA ASP A 330 2.33 -14.05 13.91
C ASP A 330 1.70 -13.63 12.57
N GLY A 331 2.51 -13.03 11.69
CA GLY A 331 2.03 -12.55 10.39
C GLY A 331 1.49 -13.65 9.49
N GLY A 332 2.00 -14.88 9.57
CA GLY A 332 1.55 -16.03 8.78
C GLY A 332 0.21 -16.55 9.26
N GLU A 333 0.03 -16.70 10.58
CA GLU A 333 -1.24 -17.08 11.19
C GLU A 333 -2.34 -16.05 10.87
N LEU A 334 -2.02 -14.75 11.00
CA LEU A 334 -2.95 -13.67 10.69
C LEU A 334 -3.31 -13.64 9.20
N GLY A 335 -2.33 -13.83 8.32
CA GLY A 335 -2.56 -13.93 6.87
C GLY A 335 -3.54 -15.04 6.52
N THR A 336 -3.34 -16.23 7.08
CA THR A 336 -4.24 -17.40 6.89
C THR A 336 -5.66 -17.13 7.36
N LEU A 337 -5.83 -16.45 8.51
CA LEU A 337 -7.15 -16.06 9.02
C LEU A 337 -7.85 -15.05 8.08
N ILE A 338 -7.10 -14.07 7.57
CA ILE A 338 -7.64 -13.06 6.65
C ILE A 338 -8.06 -13.71 5.33
N GLU A 339 -7.22 -14.54 4.73
CA GLU A 339 -7.54 -15.26 3.48
C GLU A 339 -8.78 -16.15 3.65
N GLY A 340 -8.84 -16.91 4.75
CA GLY A 340 -10.00 -17.73 5.07
C GLY A 340 -11.28 -16.93 5.31
N ALA A 341 -11.19 -15.71 5.84
CA ALA A 341 -12.34 -14.82 6.01
C ALA A 341 -12.77 -14.22 4.67
N LEU A 342 -11.83 -13.75 3.84
CA LEU A 342 -12.10 -13.20 2.50
C LEU A 342 -12.71 -14.23 1.53
N ALA A 343 -12.33 -15.48 1.65
CA ALA A 343 -12.90 -16.55 0.82
C ALA A 343 -14.37 -16.90 1.15
N ARG A 344 -14.90 -16.42 2.28
CA ARG A 344 -16.30 -16.64 2.73
C ARG A 344 -17.24 -15.49 2.39
N THR A 345 -16.71 -14.34 1.93
CA THR A 345 -17.46 -13.14 1.53
C THR A 345 -17.57 -13.01 0.01
#